data_301d22fd65616a1645721b75be1760c4
#
_entry.id   301d22fd65616a1645721b75be1760c4
#
_cell.length_a   1.000
_cell.length_b   1.000
_cell.length_c   1.000
_cell.angle_alpha   90.00
_cell.angle_beta   90.00
_cell.angle_gamma   90.00
#
_symmetry.space_group_name_H-M   'P 1'
#
loop_
_entity.id
_entity.type
_entity.pdbx_description
1 polymer ?
#
loop_
_entity_poly.entity_id
_entity_poly.type
_entity_poly.pdbx_seq_one_letter_code
_entity_poly.pdbx_strand_id
1 'polypeptide(L)'
;MKKFISVGILLFPTQGDQKMWLEKWNTFYSPKAIEFLKKNGQVDQKILFEKNTDLIRTILIWEYESEEAFKKCQAFHSNWSKFESNFASKYQSFRVEEISSWL
;
A
#
# COMPACT_ATOMS: atom_id res chain seq x y z
N MET A 1 2.80 -15.29 16.09
CA MET A 1 1.90 -14.13 16.05
C MET A 1 1.42 -13.91 14.62
N LYS A 2 0.11 -13.76 14.45
CA LYS A 2 -0.48 -13.55 13.13
C LYS A 2 -0.33 -12.09 12.72
N LYS A 3 0.11 -11.88 11.48
CA LYS A 3 0.21 -10.53 10.92
C LYS A 3 -1.14 -10.09 10.39
N PHE A 4 -1.42 -8.82 10.52
CA PHE A 4 -2.57 -8.19 9.89
C PHE A 4 -2.09 -7.50 8.60
N ILE A 5 -2.73 -7.81 7.48
CA ILE A 5 -2.25 -7.37 6.17
C ILE A 5 -3.34 -6.61 5.44
N SER A 6 -2.99 -5.46 4.88
CA SER A 6 -3.86 -4.70 3.99
C SER A 6 -3.34 -4.85 2.57
N VAL A 7 -4.21 -5.21 1.64
CA VAL A 7 -3.87 -5.37 0.23
C VAL A 7 -4.63 -4.33 -0.58
N GLY A 8 -3.91 -3.58 -1.41
CA GLY A 8 -4.51 -2.62 -2.32
C GLY A 8 -4.19 -3.00 -3.76
N ILE A 9 -5.16 -2.84 -4.64
CA ILE A 9 -4.98 -3.08 -6.07
C ILE A 9 -5.38 -1.81 -6.81
N LEU A 10 -4.44 -1.27 -7.60
CA LEU A 10 -4.64 -0.05 -8.37
C LEU A 10 -4.53 -0.37 -9.86
N LEU A 11 -5.47 0.15 -10.65
CA LEU A 11 -5.41 0.07 -12.09
C LEU A 11 -5.20 1.48 -12.63
N PHE A 12 -4.21 1.65 -13.50
CA PHE A 12 -3.88 2.95 -14.09
C PHE A 12 -4.27 3.00 -15.56
N PRO A 13 -4.73 4.17 -16.07
CA PRO A 13 -5.04 4.32 -17.48
C PRO A 13 -3.82 4.21 -18.39
N THR A 14 -2.67 4.72 -17.94
CA THR A 14 -1.43 4.72 -18.73
C THR A 14 -0.22 4.45 -17.82
N GLN A 15 0.88 4.05 -18.45
CA GLN A 15 2.15 3.89 -17.73
C GLN A 15 2.65 5.23 -17.18
N GLY A 16 2.36 6.32 -17.86
CA GLY A 16 2.68 7.65 -17.36
C GLY A 16 1.99 7.97 -16.05
N ASP A 17 0.71 7.61 -15.92
CA ASP A 17 -0.03 7.80 -14.68
C ASP A 17 0.57 6.98 -13.54
N GLN A 18 0.94 5.73 -13.82
CA GLN A 18 1.59 4.86 -12.83
C GLN A 18 2.92 5.45 -12.38
N LYS A 19 3.72 5.96 -13.32
CA LYS A 19 5.02 6.57 -13.01
C LYS A 19 4.85 7.81 -12.14
N MET A 20 3.91 8.69 -12.48
CA MET A 20 3.62 9.88 -11.68
C MET A 20 3.14 9.52 -10.28
N TRP A 21 2.30 8.49 -10.19
CA TRP A 21 1.84 7.98 -8.90
C TRP A 21 3.02 7.54 -8.04
N LEU A 22 3.97 6.79 -8.62
CA LEU A 22 5.13 6.30 -7.88
C LEU A 22 6.02 7.45 -7.40
N GLU A 23 6.21 8.47 -8.21
CA GLU A 23 6.99 9.65 -7.83
C GLU A 23 6.35 10.36 -6.63
N LYS A 24 5.01 10.52 -6.65
CA LYS A 24 4.28 11.13 -5.53
C LYS A 24 4.32 10.24 -4.30
N TRP A 25 4.22 8.92 -4.47
CA TRP A 25 4.34 7.96 -3.38
C TRP A 25 5.67 8.14 -2.66
N ASN A 26 6.78 8.18 -3.40
CA ASN A 26 8.11 8.31 -2.82
C ASN A 26 8.28 9.62 -2.06
N THR A 27 7.60 10.68 -2.48
CA THR A 27 7.63 11.95 -1.78
C THR A 27 6.80 11.93 -0.51
N PHE A 28 5.61 11.35 -0.58
CA PHE A 28 4.70 11.26 0.58
C PHE A 28 5.28 10.36 1.67
N TYR A 29 5.77 9.18 1.29
CA TYR A 29 6.36 8.22 2.23
C TYR A 29 7.83 8.51 2.42
N SER A 30 8.12 9.67 3.01
CA SER A 30 9.46 10.14 3.35
C SER A 30 10.05 9.28 4.48
N PRO A 31 11.36 9.40 4.75
CA PRO A 31 11.98 8.71 5.89
C PRO A 31 11.28 8.99 7.23
N LYS A 32 10.81 10.23 7.44
CA LYS A 32 10.05 10.57 8.66
C LYS A 32 8.71 9.86 8.72
N ALA A 33 8.03 9.75 7.58
CA ALA A 33 6.75 9.05 7.50
C ALA A 33 6.94 7.57 7.80
N ILE A 34 7.96 6.96 7.23
CA ILE A 34 8.27 5.54 7.46
C ILE A 34 8.60 5.30 8.94
N GLU A 35 9.37 6.19 9.55
CA GLU A 35 9.69 6.08 10.97
C GLU A 35 8.43 6.14 11.83
N PHE A 36 7.52 7.06 11.53
CA PHE A 36 6.24 7.16 12.23
C PHE A 36 5.44 5.86 12.13
N LEU A 37 5.35 5.30 10.92
CA LEU A 37 4.60 4.07 10.69
C LEU A 37 5.21 2.89 11.45
N LYS A 38 6.54 2.77 11.44
CA LYS A 38 7.23 1.71 12.20
C LYS A 38 6.95 1.81 13.69
N LYS A 39 6.98 3.02 14.23
CA LYS A 39 6.69 3.24 15.66
C LYS A 39 5.27 2.86 16.03
N ASN A 40 4.35 2.91 15.06
CA ASN A 40 2.94 2.58 15.30
C ASN A 40 2.59 1.17 14.87
N GLY A 41 3.59 0.33 14.61
CA GLY A 41 3.39 -1.11 14.43
C GLY A 41 3.29 -1.59 13.00
N GLN A 42 3.62 -0.73 12.01
CA GLN A 42 3.71 -1.22 10.63
C GLN A 42 5.03 -1.95 10.44
N VAL A 43 4.94 -3.19 9.94
CA VAL A 43 6.10 -4.07 9.79
C VAL A 43 6.74 -3.91 8.42
N ASP A 44 5.93 -3.82 7.36
CA ASP A 44 6.43 -3.78 5.99
C ASP A 44 5.45 -3.08 5.07
N GLN A 45 5.94 -2.65 3.91
CA GLN A 45 5.17 -1.96 2.90
C GLN A 45 5.81 -2.23 1.56
N LYS A 46 5.08 -2.90 0.66
CA LYS A 46 5.59 -3.33 -0.64
C LYS A 46 4.76 -2.77 -1.77
N ILE A 47 5.43 -2.41 -2.86
CA ILE A 47 4.80 -2.03 -4.13
C ILE A 47 5.21 -3.05 -5.16
N LEU A 48 4.24 -3.70 -5.80
CA LEU A 48 4.47 -4.73 -6.79
C LEU A 48 3.80 -4.32 -8.10
N PHE A 49 4.55 -4.38 -9.20
CA PHE A 49 4.01 -4.12 -10.54
C PHE A 49 3.73 -5.45 -11.23
N GLU A 50 2.53 -5.62 -11.74
CA GLU A 50 2.15 -6.82 -12.46
C GLU A 50 2.94 -6.93 -13.76
N LYS A 51 3.40 -8.13 -14.09
CA LYS A 51 4.19 -8.43 -15.29
C LYS A 51 3.38 -9.29 -16.25
N ASN A 52 3.80 -9.29 -17.52
CA ASN A 52 3.26 -10.19 -18.56
C ASN A 52 1.75 -9.99 -18.80
N THR A 53 1.33 -8.73 -18.77
CA THR A 53 -0.07 -8.34 -18.98
C THR A 53 -0.11 -6.97 -19.65
N ASP A 54 -1.20 -6.70 -20.35
CA ASP A 54 -1.45 -5.39 -20.96
C ASP A 54 -2.04 -4.41 -19.93
N LEU A 55 -2.43 -4.91 -18.75
CA LEU A 55 -2.97 -4.08 -17.70
C LEU A 55 -1.84 -3.38 -16.94
N ILE A 56 -2.08 -2.11 -16.60
CA ILE A 56 -1.14 -1.35 -15.80
C ILE A 56 -1.64 -1.40 -14.36
N ARG A 57 -1.26 -2.47 -13.66
CA ARG A 57 -1.76 -2.78 -12.32
C ARG A 57 -0.63 -2.77 -11.31
N THR A 58 -0.90 -2.15 -10.17
CA THR A 58 0.01 -2.12 -9.02
C THR A 58 -0.68 -2.78 -7.85
N ILE A 59 0.07 -3.60 -7.13
CA ILE A 59 -0.40 -4.27 -5.91
C ILE A 59 0.39 -3.70 -4.75
N LEU A 60 -0.32 -3.27 -3.72
CA LEU A 60 0.25 -2.75 -2.49
C LEU A 60 0.02 -3.75 -1.38
N ILE A 61 1.07 -4.03 -0.61
CA ILE A 61 0.95 -4.92 0.55
C ILE A 61 1.51 -4.19 1.76
N TRP A 62 0.65 -3.95 2.74
CA TRP A 62 1.01 -3.33 4.01
C TRP A 62 0.84 -4.34 5.13
N GLU A 63 1.94 -4.66 5.82
CA GLU A 63 1.93 -5.60 6.94
C GLU A 63 2.01 -4.87 8.26
N TYR A 64 1.20 -5.31 9.23
CA TYR A 64 1.10 -4.72 10.57
C TYR A 64 1.23 -5.80 11.61
N GLU A 65 1.73 -5.42 12.79
CA GLU A 65 1.83 -6.33 13.93
C GLU A 65 0.48 -6.85 14.39
N SER A 66 -0.57 -6.04 14.21
CA SER A 66 -1.92 -6.34 14.69
C SER A 66 -2.93 -5.46 14.00
N GLU A 67 -4.21 -5.78 14.17
CA GLU A 67 -5.30 -4.93 13.69
C GLU A 67 -5.27 -3.57 14.37
N GLU A 68 -4.87 -3.52 15.63
CA GLU A 68 -4.75 -2.26 16.37
C GLU A 68 -3.68 -1.36 15.74
N ALA A 69 -2.54 -1.94 15.35
CA ALA A 69 -1.47 -1.21 14.65
C ALA A 69 -1.99 -0.67 13.30
N PHE A 70 -2.76 -1.48 12.58
CA PHE A 70 -3.40 -1.03 11.34
C PHE A 70 -4.25 0.22 11.58
N LYS A 71 -5.07 0.21 12.63
CA LYS A 71 -5.94 1.34 12.95
C LYS A 71 -5.13 2.60 13.29
N LYS A 72 -4.00 2.45 13.99
CA LYS A 72 -3.13 3.57 14.32
C LYS A 72 -2.50 4.21 13.10
N CYS A 73 -2.19 3.41 12.07
CA CYS A 73 -1.58 3.90 10.84
C CYS A 73 -2.61 4.38 9.82
N GLN A 74 -3.88 4.05 10.00
CA GLN A 74 -4.94 4.29 9.02
C GLN A 74 -5.10 5.77 8.66
N ALA A 75 -5.08 6.65 9.64
CA ALA A 75 -5.25 8.07 9.40
C ALA A 75 -4.15 8.63 8.50
N PHE A 76 -2.92 8.15 8.69
CA PHE A 76 -1.80 8.57 7.86
C PHE A 76 -1.98 8.10 6.41
N HIS A 77 -2.31 6.82 6.23
CA HIS A 77 -2.50 6.26 4.88
C HIS A 77 -3.71 6.87 4.17
N SER A 78 -4.76 7.24 4.90
CA SER A 78 -5.94 7.85 4.27
C SER A 78 -5.64 9.22 3.67
N ASN A 79 -4.65 9.93 4.17
CA ASN A 79 -4.20 11.19 3.55
C ASN A 79 -3.59 10.93 2.19
N TRP A 80 -2.89 9.82 2.03
CA TRP A 80 -2.33 9.41 0.75
C TRP A 80 -3.43 8.99 -0.24
N SER A 81 -4.40 8.23 0.20
CA SER A 81 -5.43 7.70 -0.70
C SER A 81 -6.23 8.81 -1.41
N LYS A 82 -6.26 10.00 -0.86
CA LYS A 82 -6.90 11.16 -1.50
C LYS A 82 -6.18 11.57 -2.79
N PHE A 83 -4.89 11.29 -2.91
CA PHE A 83 -4.12 11.61 -4.13
C PHE A 83 -4.22 10.51 -5.18
N GLU A 84 -4.48 9.28 -4.77
CA GLU A 84 -4.46 8.13 -5.69
C GLU A 84 -5.51 8.24 -6.79
N SER A 85 -6.66 8.81 -6.50
CA SER A 85 -7.73 9.01 -7.48
C SER A 85 -7.36 9.94 -8.62
N ASN A 86 -6.29 10.72 -8.48
CA ASN A 86 -5.79 11.59 -9.54
C ASN A 86 -5.05 10.80 -10.62
N PHE A 87 -4.60 9.60 -10.31
CA PHE A 87 -3.76 8.79 -11.21
C PHE A 87 -4.39 7.46 -11.55
N ALA A 88 -4.98 6.78 -10.57
CA ALA A 88 -5.55 5.45 -10.76
C ALA A 88 -7.01 5.55 -11.22
N SER A 89 -7.39 4.71 -12.19
CA SER A 89 -8.76 4.64 -12.69
C SER A 89 -9.66 3.76 -11.82
N LYS A 90 -9.06 2.79 -11.12
CA LYS A 90 -9.77 1.91 -10.20
C LYS A 90 -8.91 1.62 -8.98
N TYR A 91 -9.56 1.49 -7.84
CA TYR A 91 -8.90 1.14 -6.59
C TYR A 91 -9.75 0.13 -5.84
N GLN A 92 -9.11 -0.90 -5.34
CA GLN A 92 -9.75 -1.95 -4.56
C GLN A 92 -8.84 -2.29 -3.38
N SER A 93 -9.40 -2.43 -2.19
CA SER A 93 -8.60 -2.82 -1.05
C SER A 93 -9.37 -3.77 -0.15
N PHE A 94 -8.62 -4.64 0.54
CA PHE A 94 -9.18 -5.57 1.50
C PHE A 94 -8.14 -5.91 2.55
N ARG A 95 -8.62 -6.38 3.69
CA ARG A 95 -7.76 -6.77 4.81
C ARG A 95 -7.76 -8.28 4.94
N VAL A 96 -6.59 -8.83 5.20
CA VAL A 96 -6.40 -10.27 5.33
C VAL A 96 -5.56 -10.57 6.56
N GLU A 97 -5.66 -11.78 7.06
CA GLU A 97 -4.87 -12.25 8.19
C GLU A 97 -4.07 -13.46 7.73
N GLU A 98 -2.79 -13.48 8.10
CA GLU A 98 -1.95 -14.64 7.79
C GLU A 98 -2.39 -15.82 8.64
N ILE A 99 -2.79 -16.93 8.00
CA ILE A 99 -3.25 -18.12 8.70
C ILE A 99 -2.09 -19.09 8.95
N SER A 100 -1.23 -19.23 7.94
CA SER A 100 -0.06 -20.10 8.08
C SER A 100 1.04 -19.68 7.13
N SER A 101 2.27 -20.04 7.47
CA SER A 101 3.44 -19.83 6.62
C SER A 101 4.25 -21.10 6.63
N TRP A 102 4.61 -21.62 5.48
CA TRP A 102 5.25 -22.93 5.34
C TRP A 102 6.76 -22.86 5.13
N LEU A 103 7.26 -21.70 4.79
CA LEU A 103 8.69 -21.51 4.48
C LEU A 103 9.36 -20.56 5.45
#